data_8a1fd59bb361af9b956fa79c5ae8d0f0
#
_entry.id   8a1fd59bb361af9b956fa79c5ae8d0f0
#
_cell.length_a   1.000
_cell.length_b   1.000
_cell.length_c   1.000
_cell.angle_alpha   90.00
_cell.angle_beta   90.00
_cell.angle_gamma   90.00
#
_symmetry.space_group_name_H-M   'P 1'
#
loop_
_entity.id
_entity.type
_entity.pdbx_description
1 polymer ?
#
loop_
_entity_poly.entity_id
_entity_poly.type
_entity_poly.pdbx_seq_one_letter_code
_entity_poly.pdbx_strand_id
1 'polypeptide(L)'
;MADILWTPNENKIKKSYITALKKKINVQYSLDLKTYNDLYEWSINNISLFWEVLWYDLDIIYSKNFKYVIDDINKMPGANWFFESKLNFSENLLRYKNSNDIALKFCNERGDYKDLSYKSLYQMVAKVSYSFKKMGLKEGDRVCAIMTNLIETIVSMLATASIGAIWSSCSPEFGIKGILDRFKQVNPKLLICSNGYYFKGKTYKITDKILSISDSIKSIKNVVVVNYLNETKIDNSFINWKEIIDNDSNEVIFNQLPFNHPLYIMYSSGTTGKPKSIVHSAGGTLIQHMKELKYHVDLRKKDKIFYYTTCGWMMWNWLVSSLTFGSCIVLYEGSPFYPNKDSLLKKMDNIKFIFLRFLIIV
;
A
#
# COMPACT_ATOMS: atom_id res chain seq x y z
N MET A 1 2.27 -23.01 -30.71
CA MET A 1 1.77 -22.85 -29.32
C MET A 1 3.01 -22.82 -28.44
N ALA A 2 3.07 -21.90 -27.45
CA ALA A 2 4.21 -21.91 -26.54
C ALA A 2 4.09 -23.12 -25.61
N ASP A 3 5.25 -23.75 -25.31
CA ASP A 3 5.30 -24.91 -24.42
C ASP A 3 4.90 -24.49 -23.00
N ILE A 4 4.10 -25.32 -22.33
CA ILE A 4 3.72 -25.10 -20.93
C ILE A 4 4.92 -25.44 -20.06
N LEU A 5 5.53 -24.42 -19.44
CA LEU A 5 6.71 -24.58 -18.60
C LEU A 5 6.40 -25.12 -17.20
N TRP A 6 5.17 -24.89 -16.69
CA TRP A 6 4.74 -25.31 -15.37
C TRP A 6 3.24 -25.37 -15.24
N THR A 7 2.72 -26.36 -14.50
CA THR A 7 1.32 -26.45 -14.07
C THR A 7 1.25 -26.79 -12.58
N PRO A 8 0.24 -26.26 -11.84
CA PRO A 8 0.06 -26.65 -10.45
C PRO A 8 -0.39 -28.12 -10.36
N ASN A 9 0.12 -28.87 -9.38
CA ASN A 9 -0.35 -30.22 -9.11
C ASN A 9 -1.76 -30.19 -8.48
N GLU A 10 -2.46 -31.35 -8.51
CA GLU A 10 -3.82 -31.46 -8.00
C GLU A 10 -3.96 -31.05 -6.52
N ASN A 11 -2.99 -31.38 -5.67
CA ASN A 11 -3.00 -31.03 -4.25
C ASN A 11 -2.97 -29.49 -4.07
N LYS A 12 -2.17 -28.78 -4.86
CA LYS A 12 -2.10 -27.33 -4.84
C LYS A 12 -3.42 -26.73 -5.29
N ILE A 13 -4.02 -27.26 -6.36
CA ILE A 13 -5.34 -26.83 -6.86
C ILE A 13 -6.41 -27.03 -5.77
N LYS A 14 -6.49 -28.23 -5.20
CA LYS A 14 -7.49 -28.57 -4.17
C LYS A 14 -7.40 -27.71 -2.90
N LYS A 15 -6.18 -27.27 -2.52
CA LYS A 15 -5.90 -26.46 -1.33
C LYS A 15 -5.94 -24.95 -1.58
N SER A 16 -6.11 -24.50 -2.82
CA SER A 16 -6.11 -23.07 -3.15
C SER A 16 -7.36 -22.36 -2.64
N TYR A 17 -7.22 -21.11 -2.26
CA TYR A 17 -8.34 -20.26 -1.82
C TYR A 17 -9.38 -20.06 -2.92
N ILE A 18 -8.97 -19.99 -4.19
CA ILE A 18 -9.92 -19.87 -5.31
C ILE A 18 -10.81 -21.13 -5.43
N THR A 19 -10.26 -22.32 -5.19
CA THR A 19 -11.05 -23.57 -5.16
C THR A 19 -12.01 -23.58 -3.96
N ALA A 20 -11.57 -23.09 -2.81
CA ALA A 20 -12.43 -22.97 -1.62
C ALA A 20 -13.59 -21.97 -1.87
N LEU A 21 -13.29 -20.81 -2.48
CA LEU A 21 -14.31 -19.82 -2.87
C LEU A 21 -15.35 -20.43 -3.81
N LYS A 22 -14.91 -21.13 -4.86
CA LYS A 22 -15.81 -21.81 -5.82
C LYS A 22 -16.74 -22.80 -5.11
N LYS A 23 -16.22 -23.62 -4.21
CA LYS A 23 -17.04 -24.57 -3.41
C LYS A 23 -18.05 -23.84 -2.53
N LYS A 24 -17.64 -22.75 -1.88
CA LYS A 24 -18.54 -21.93 -1.05
C LYS A 24 -19.70 -21.37 -1.85
N ILE A 25 -19.41 -20.80 -3.03
CA ILE A 25 -20.42 -20.27 -3.95
C ILE A 25 -21.39 -21.38 -4.42
N ASN A 26 -20.86 -22.55 -4.80
CA ASN A 26 -21.70 -23.69 -5.19
C ASN A 26 -22.68 -24.09 -4.08
N VAL A 27 -22.21 -24.18 -2.85
CA VAL A 27 -23.06 -24.52 -1.69
C VAL A 27 -24.09 -23.41 -1.43
N GLN A 28 -23.65 -22.16 -1.38
CA GLN A 28 -24.51 -21.03 -1.01
C GLN A 28 -25.64 -20.78 -2.01
N TYR A 29 -25.39 -21.00 -3.30
CA TYR A 29 -26.36 -20.72 -4.38
C TYR A 29 -26.85 -21.97 -5.10
N SER A 30 -26.59 -23.17 -4.59
CA SER A 30 -26.99 -24.45 -5.18
C SER A 30 -26.54 -24.60 -6.65
N LEU A 31 -25.27 -24.25 -6.93
CA LEU A 31 -24.65 -24.28 -8.25
C LEU A 31 -23.69 -25.47 -8.39
N ASP A 32 -23.30 -25.78 -9.64
CA ASP A 32 -22.30 -26.81 -9.98
C ASP A 32 -21.19 -26.22 -10.87
N LEU A 33 -20.53 -25.13 -10.39
CA LEU A 33 -19.38 -24.54 -11.06
C LEU A 33 -18.17 -25.50 -10.97
N LYS A 34 -17.67 -25.98 -12.09
CA LYS A 34 -16.60 -26.99 -12.15
C LYS A 34 -15.22 -26.36 -12.39
N THR A 35 -15.15 -25.40 -13.29
CA THR A 35 -13.90 -24.79 -13.75
C THR A 35 -13.70 -23.38 -13.16
N TYR A 36 -12.53 -22.80 -13.39
CA TYR A 36 -12.29 -21.38 -13.13
C TYR A 36 -13.16 -20.50 -14.05
N ASN A 37 -13.34 -20.91 -15.30
CA ASN A 37 -14.14 -20.16 -16.25
C ASN A 37 -15.62 -20.08 -15.82
N ASP A 38 -16.19 -21.16 -15.28
CA ASP A 38 -17.55 -21.13 -14.75
C ASP A 38 -17.68 -20.12 -13.59
N LEU A 39 -16.69 -20.07 -12.70
CA LEU A 39 -16.64 -19.08 -11.62
C LEU A 39 -16.49 -17.65 -12.16
N TYR A 40 -15.66 -17.44 -13.16
CA TYR A 40 -15.49 -16.15 -13.82
C TYR A 40 -16.81 -15.69 -14.47
N GLU A 41 -17.42 -16.50 -15.30
CA GLU A 41 -18.69 -16.19 -15.96
C GLU A 41 -19.81 -15.90 -14.93
N TRP A 42 -19.89 -16.70 -13.87
CA TRP A 42 -20.82 -16.44 -12.79
C TRP A 42 -20.55 -15.08 -12.13
N SER A 43 -19.31 -14.76 -11.86
CA SER A 43 -18.91 -13.53 -11.15
C SER A 43 -19.26 -12.25 -11.94
N ILE A 44 -19.12 -12.25 -13.27
CA ILE A 44 -19.45 -11.09 -14.10
C ILE A 44 -20.95 -10.96 -14.37
N ASN A 45 -21.69 -12.08 -14.37
CA ASN A 45 -23.14 -12.08 -14.54
C ASN A 45 -23.90 -11.83 -13.22
N ASN A 46 -23.25 -11.99 -12.06
CA ASN A 46 -23.84 -11.83 -10.73
C ASN A 46 -23.00 -10.90 -9.84
N ILE A 47 -22.66 -9.71 -10.35
CA ILE A 47 -21.70 -8.79 -9.74
C ILE A 47 -22.04 -8.48 -8.27
N SER A 48 -23.29 -8.14 -7.96
CA SER A 48 -23.70 -7.84 -6.58
C SER A 48 -23.50 -9.03 -5.65
N LEU A 49 -23.94 -10.23 -6.06
CA LEU A 49 -23.80 -11.45 -5.25
C LEU A 49 -22.33 -11.83 -5.06
N PHE A 50 -21.52 -11.71 -6.13
CA PHE A 50 -20.09 -12.00 -6.05
C PHE A 50 -19.37 -11.10 -5.04
N TRP A 51 -19.60 -9.78 -5.11
CA TRP A 51 -18.95 -8.84 -4.20
C TRP A 51 -19.48 -8.93 -2.77
N GLU A 52 -20.75 -9.31 -2.59
CA GLU A 52 -21.32 -9.61 -1.27
C GLU A 52 -20.63 -10.84 -0.64
N VAL A 53 -20.47 -11.94 -1.39
CA VAL A 53 -19.71 -13.11 -0.93
C VAL A 53 -18.30 -12.72 -0.51
N LEU A 54 -17.62 -11.90 -1.31
CA LEU A 54 -16.26 -11.46 -1.01
C LEU A 54 -16.19 -10.59 0.25
N TRP A 55 -17.15 -9.71 0.48
CA TRP A 55 -17.20 -8.89 1.70
C TRP A 55 -17.12 -9.73 2.96
N TYR A 56 -17.91 -10.78 3.03
CA TYR A 56 -17.92 -11.69 4.18
C TYR A 56 -16.77 -12.69 4.19
N ASP A 57 -16.38 -13.23 3.02
CA ASP A 57 -15.30 -14.25 2.96
C ASP A 57 -13.92 -13.66 3.19
N LEU A 58 -13.72 -12.37 2.91
CA LEU A 58 -12.49 -11.64 3.21
C LEU A 58 -12.43 -11.14 4.66
N ASP A 59 -13.49 -11.34 5.44
CA ASP A 59 -13.58 -10.91 6.84
C ASP A 59 -13.19 -9.42 6.99
N ILE A 60 -13.84 -8.56 6.22
CA ILE A 60 -13.58 -7.12 6.26
C ILE A 60 -14.02 -6.56 7.62
N ILE A 61 -13.13 -5.81 8.29
CA ILE A 61 -13.45 -5.10 9.53
C ILE A 61 -14.19 -3.81 9.16
N TYR A 62 -15.40 -3.65 9.71
CA TYR A 62 -16.26 -2.50 9.50
C TYR A 62 -17.00 -2.12 10.79
N SER A 63 -17.35 -0.85 10.95
CA SER A 63 -18.17 -0.36 12.06
C SER A 63 -19.66 -0.29 11.70
N LYS A 64 -19.99 -0.18 10.41
CA LYS A 64 -21.36 -0.23 9.89
C LYS A 64 -21.38 -1.08 8.63
N ASN A 65 -22.32 -2.05 8.56
CA ASN A 65 -22.50 -2.88 7.37
C ASN A 65 -23.17 -2.07 6.25
N PHE A 66 -23.09 -2.59 5.03
CA PHE A 66 -23.75 -1.99 3.86
C PHE A 66 -25.25 -2.31 3.84
N LYS A 67 -26.02 -1.47 3.14
CA LYS A 67 -27.44 -1.67 2.87
C LYS A 67 -27.67 -2.43 1.56
N TYR A 68 -26.88 -2.10 0.53
CA TYR A 68 -26.81 -2.81 -0.74
C TYR A 68 -25.41 -2.69 -1.32
N VAL A 69 -25.03 -3.64 -2.21
CA VAL A 69 -23.66 -3.73 -2.76
C VAL A 69 -23.41 -2.65 -3.79
N ILE A 70 -24.34 -2.40 -4.71
CA ILE A 70 -24.24 -1.40 -5.77
C ILE A 70 -25.61 -0.84 -6.12
N ASP A 71 -25.69 0.46 -6.39
CA ASP A 71 -26.94 1.11 -6.80
C ASP A 71 -27.24 0.90 -8.30
N ASP A 72 -26.25 1.13 -9.15
CA ASP A 72 -26.40 0.99 -10.61
C ASP A 72 -25.06 0.67 -11.25
N ILE A 73 -24.95 -0.52 -11.86
CA ILE A 73 -23.72 -0.99 -12.52
C ILE A 73 -23.37 -0.18 -13.77
N ASN A 74 -24.33 0.50 -14.38
CA ASN A 74 -24.11 1.28 -15.60
C ASN A 74 -23.56 2.69 -15.32
N LYS A 75 -23.52 3.12 -14.06
CA LYS A 75 -22.90 4.39 -13.68
C LYS A 75 -21.38 4.26 -13.71
N MET A 76 -20.71 4.91 -14.66
CA MET A 76 -19.27 4.95 -14.74
C MET A 76 -18.77 6.33 -15.23
N PRO A 77 -18.27 7.18 -14.34
CA PRO A 77 -18.14 7.04 -12.88
C PRO A 77 -19.44 7.33 -12.13
N GLY A 78 -19.46 7.04 -10.81
CA GLY A 78 -20.50 7.52 -9.90
C GLY A 78 -21.39 6.44 -9.28
N ALA A 79 -21.14 5.16 -9.54
CA ALA A 79 -21.79 4.07 -8.82
C ALA A 79 -21.47 4.11 -7.31
N ASN A 80 -22.49 3.91 -6.47
CA ASN A 80 -22.30 3.77 -5.02
C ASN A 80 -22.14 2.30 -4.66
N TRP A 81 -20.94 1.94 -4.27
CA TRP A 81 -20.61 0.60 -3.84
C TRP A 81 -20.71 0.47 -2.32
N PHE A 82 -21.23 -0.66 -1.83
CA PHE A 82 -21.40 -0.99 -0.42
C PHE A 82 -21.99 0.18 0.37
N PHE A 83 -23.12 0.66 -0.11
CA PHE A 83 -23.77 1.88 0.36
C PHE A 83 -24.02 1.86 1.87
N GLU A 84 -23.78 2.98 2.53
CA GLU A 84 -23.84 3.21 3.97
C GLU A 84 -22.80 2.48 4.81
N SER A 85 -21.99 1.58 4.25
CA SER A 85 -20.94 0.94 5.04
C SER A 85 -19.89 1.95 5.52
N LYS A 86 -19.33 1.65 6.71
CA LYS A 86 -18.23 2.43 7.30
C LYS A 86 -17.11 1.51 7.74
N LEU A 87 -15.91 1.85 7.35
CA LEU A 87 -14.68 1.08 7.64
C LEU A 87 -13.47 1.99 7.71
N ASN A 88 -12.34 1.44 8.15
CA ASN A 88 -11.04 2.09 8.00
C ASN A 88 -10.06 1.14 7.30
N PHE A 89 -9.38 1.63 6.28
CA PHE A 89 -8.40 0.86 5.52
C PHE A 89 -7.25 0.35 6.41
N SER A 90 -6.64 1.25 7.20
CA SER A 90 -5.50 0.90 8.07
C SER A 90 -5.89 -0.06 9.19
N GLU A 91 -7.12 -0.01 9.71
CA GLU A 91 -7.62 -0.96 10.70
C GLU A 91 -7.59 -2.39 10.17
N ASN A 92 -8.01 -2.57 8.92
CA ASN A 92 -7.96 -3.86 8.25
C ASN A 92 -6.52 -4.37 8.04
N LEU A 93 -5.56 -3.49 7.73
CA LEU A 93 -4.16 -3.87 7.54
C LEU A 93 -3.44 -4.14 8.87
N LEU A 94 -3.86 -3.50 9.94
CA LEU A 94 -3.25 -3.61 11.27
C LEU A 94 -3.98 -4.64 12.18
N ARG A 95 -4.84 -5.50 11.62
CA ARG A 95 -5.61 -6.50 12.38
C ARG A 95 -4.77 -7.47 13.22
N TYR A 96 -3.51 -7.68 12.85
CA TYR A 96 -2.57 -8.53 13.59
C TYR A 96 -1.73 -7.77 14.63
N LYS A 97 -2.22 -6.63 15.13
CA LYS A 97 -1.53 -5.69 16.03
C LYS A 97 -0.87 -6.30 17.27
N ASN A 98 -1.32 -7.47 17.71
CA ASN A 98 -0.77 -8.16 18.88
C ASN A 98 0.25 -9.26 18.51
N SER A 99 0.52 -9.50 17.21
CA SER A 99 1.43 -10.54 16.75
C SER A 99 2.88 -10.07 16.80
N ASN A 100 3.77 -10.95 17.26
CA ASN A 100 5.22 -10.78 17.15
C ASN A 100 5.78 -11.30 15.81
N ASP A 101 4.93 -11.83 14.92
CA ASP A 101 5.35 -12.22 13.57
C ASP A 101 5.87 -10.98 12.82
N ILE A 102 6.87 -11.16 11.96
CA ILE A 102 7.46 -10.06 11.18
C ILE A 102 6.47 -9.59 10.11
N ALA A 103 6.10 -8.32 10.18
CA ALA A 103 5.25 -7.63 9.20
C ALA A 103 6.06 -7.06 8.04
N LEU A 104 7.18 -6.40 8.36
CA LEU A 104 8.05 -5.75 7.38
C LEU A 104 9.48 -6.22 7.55
N LYS A 105 10.11 -6.56 6.44
CA LYS A 105 11.53 -6.87 6.34
C LYS A 105 12.15 -5.93 5.31
N PHE A 106 13.00 -5.03 5.78
CA PHE A 106 13.71 -4.08 4.94
C PHE A 106 15.11 -4.57 4.63
N CYS A 107 15.54 -4.38 3.40
CA CYS A 107 16.95 -4.49 3.01
C CYS A 107 17.28 -3.49 1.89
N ASN A 108 18.57 -3.17 1.74
CA ASN A 108 19.02 -2.26 0.68
C ASN A 108 20.25 -2.81 -0.07
N GLU A 109 20.68 -2.08 -1.08
CA GLU A 109 21.86 -2.46 -1.88
C GLU A 109 23.18 -2.41 -1.09
N ARG A 110 23.23 -1.66 0.02
CA ARG A 110 24.41 -1.52 0.88
C ARG A 110 24.58 -2.66 1.90
N GLY A 111 23.56 -3.49 2.06
CA GLY A 111 23.59 -4.61 3.00
C GLY A 111 22.94 -4.30 4.35
N ASP A 112 22.26 -3.15 4.49
CA ASP A 112 21.49 -2.86 5.70
C ASP A 112 20.23 -3.73 5.74
N TYR A 113 19.85 -4.19 6.95
CA TYR A 113 18.67 -5.00 7.20
C TYR A 113 17.94 -4.49 8.43
N LYS A 114 16.60 -4.50 8.37
CA LYS A 114 15.75 -4.15 9.51
C LYS A 114 14.45 -4.95 9.45
N ASP A 115 14.10 -5.61 10.53
CA ASP A 115 12.84 -6.32 10.69
C ASP A 115 11.90 -5.54 11.61
N LEU A 116 10.60 -5.55 11.33
CA LEU A 116 9.58 -4.94 12.17
C LEU A 116 8.41 -5.90 12.33
N SER A 117 8.05 -6.22 13.59
CA SER A 117 6.89 -7.07 13.89
C SER A 117 5.58 -6.31 13.67
N TYR A 118 4.45 -7.03 13.56
CA TYR A 118 3.11 -6.44 13.50
C TYR A 118 2.82 -5.56 14.72
N LYS A 119 3.20 -6.03 15.92
CA LYS A 119 3.06 -5.27 17.16
C LYS A 119 3.84 -3.96 17.11
N SER A 120 5.09 -4.00 16.68
CA SER A 120 5.94 -2.80 16.58
C SER A 120 5.46 -1.87 15.46
N LEU A 121 4.97 -2.41 14.33
CA LEU A 121 4.35 -1.63 13.27
C LEU A 121 3.14 -0.85 13.79
N TYR A 122 2.23 -1.52 14.51
CA TYR A 122 1.06 -0.88 15.09
C TYR A 122 1.44 0.25 16.05
N GLN A 123 2.39 0.01 16.96
CA GLN A 123 2.88 1.02 17.91
C GLN A 123 3.50 2.24 17.19
N MET A 124 4.26 2.00 16.13
CA MET A 124 4.85 3.10 15.36
C MET A 124 3.77 3.90 14.61
N VAL A 125 2.76 3.24 14.04
CA VAL A 125 1.62 3.91 13.43
C VAL A 125 0.83 4.72 14.47
N ALA A 126 0.67 4.22 15.70
CA ALA A 126 0.00 4.96 16.77
C ALA A 126 0.72 6.27 17.07
N LYS A 127 2.04 6.23 17.25
CA LYS A 127 2.87 7.42 17.52
C LYS A 127 2.79 8.44 16.38
N VAL A 128 2.89 7.98 15.13
CA VAL A 128 2.87 8.85 13.95
C VAL A 128 1.48 9.46 13.73
N SER A 129 0.40 8.68 13.86
CA SER A 129 -0.97 9.19 13.72
C SER A 129 -1.32 10.23 14.80
N TYR A 130 -0.85 10.03 16.02
CA TYR A 130 -0.98 11.00 17.10
C TYR A 130 -0.28 12.33 16.76
N SER A 131 0.98 12.27 16.29
CA SER A 131 1.73 13.45 15.89
C SER A 131 1.09 14.16 14.69
N PHE A 132 0.56 13.42 13.72
CA PHE A 132 -0.16 14.00 12.58
C PHE A 132 -1.41 14.77 13.04
N LYS A 133 -2.18 14.23 13.99
CA LYS A 133 -3.32 14.94 14.59
C LYS A 133 -2.87 16.20 15.34
N LYS A 134 -1.76 16.13 16.08
CA LYS A 134 -1.18 17.33 16.74
C LYS A 134 -0.73 18.40 15.75
N MET A 135 -0.23 18.02 14.58
CA MET A 135 0.09 18.95 13.48
C MET A 135 -1.17 19.52 12.81
N GLY A 136 -2.37 19.16 13.27
CA GLY A 136 -3.64 19.66 12.77
C GLY A 136 -4.13 18.96 11.50
N LEU A 137 -3.63 17.77 11.15
CA LEU A 137 -4.17 16.96 10.07
C LEU A 137 -5.55 16.42 10.44
N LYS A 138 -6.46 16.47 9.48
CA LYS A 138 -7.87 16.04 9.62
C LYS A 138 -8.26 15.13 8.46
N GLU A 139 -9.42 14.52 8.59
CA GLU A 139 -10.09 13.80 7.51
C GLU A 139 -10.14 14.66 6.23
N GLY A 140 -9.82 14.04 5.09
CA GLY A 140 -9.79 14.71 3.79
C GLY A 140 -8.54 15.58 3.52
N ASP A 141 -7.67 15.86 4.50
CA ASP A 141 -6.39 16.54 4.25
C ASP A 141 -5.47 15.63 3.41
N ARG A 142 -4.62 16.22 2.57
CA ARG A 142 -3.66 15.46 1.74
C ARG A 142 -2.30 15.48 2.39
N VAL A 143 -1.71 14.28 2.44
CA VAL A 143 -0.32 14.05 2.85
C VAL A 143 0.44 13.56 1.63
N CYS A 144 1.46 14.32 1.22
CA CYS A 144 2.35 13.91 0.14
C CYS A 144 3.67 13.37 0.65
N ALA A 145 4.27 12.44 -0.07
CA ALA A 145 5.55 11.87 0.29
C ALA A 145 6.54 11.82 -0.88
N ILE A 146 7.79 12.17 -0.61
CA ILE A 146 8.94 11.97 -1.50
C ILE A 146 9.85 10.98 -0.78
N MET A 147 9.58 9.70 -0.97
CA MET A 147 10.16 8.63 -0.15
C MET A 147 10.69 7.50 -1.00
N THR A 148 11.70 6.83 -0.49
CA THR A 148 12.12 5.52 -0.97
C THR A 148 11.30 4.40 -0.33
N ASN A 149 11.67 3.15 -0.57
CA ASN A 149 10.94 1.98 -0.09
C ASN A 149 11.30 1.61 1.36
N LEU A 150 11.12 2.56 2.29
CA LEU A 150 11.43 2.43 3.71
C LEU A 150 10.25 1.93 4.54
N ILE A 151 10.52 1.43 5.74
CA ILE A 151 9.51 1.11 6.75
C ILE A 151 8.68 2.35 7.09
N GLU A 152 9.34 3.49 7.25
CA GLU A 152 8.75 4.79 7.56
C GLU A 152 7.73 5.24 6.49
N THR A 153 7.90 4.81 5.24
CA THR A 153 6.95 5.10 4.14
C THR A 153 5.62 4.38 4.37
N ILE A 154 5.67 3.09 4.74
CA ILE A 154 4.46 2.30 5.05
C ILE A 154 3.79 2.84 6.33
N VAL A 155 4.58 3.12 7.37
CA VAL A 155 4.06 3.69 8.63
C VAL A 155 3.32 5.00 8.36
N SER A 156 3.92 5.90 7.56
CA SER A 156 3.32 7.20 7.21
C SER A 156 2.01 7.04 6.44
N MET A 157 1.96 6.13 5.46
CA MET A 157 0.74 5.83 4.71
C MET A 157 -0.36 5.29 5.62
N LEU A 158 -0.05 4.33 6.51
CA LEU A 158 -1.02 3.75 7.43
C LEU A 158 -1.51 4.77 8.46
N ALA A 159 -0.62 5.61 8.99
CA ALA A 159 -1.00 6.70 9.89
C ALA A 159 -1.90 7.73 9.19
N THR A 160 -1.62 8.07 7.92
CA THR A 160 -2.46 8.95 7.10
C THR A 160 -3.86 8.37 6.92
N ALA A 161 -3.96 7.10 6.50
CA ALA A 161 -5.24 6.44 6.27
C ALA A 161 -6.03 6.21 7.56
N SER A 162 -5.38 6.00 8.72
CA SER A 162 -6.07 5.80 10.01
C SER A 162 -6.91 7.00 10.42
N ILE A 163 -6.46 8.22 10.13
CA ILE A 163 -7.16 9.46 10.45
C ILE A 163 -8.12 9.94 9.33
N GLY A 164 -8.20 9.20 8.22
CA GLY A 164 -9.01 9.58 7.06
C GLY A 164 -8.39 10.66 6.18
N ALA A 165 -7.11 10.96 6.34
CA ALA A 165 -6.37 11.80 5.41
C ALA A 165 -5.98 11.00 4.14
N ILE A 166 -5.66 11.70 3.06
CA ILE A 166 -5.47 11.16 1.72
C ILE A 166 -3.98 11.13 1.39
N TRP A 167 -3.46 9.95 1.08
CA TRP A 167 -2.06 9.74 0.74
C TRP A 167 -1.76 10.02 -0.73
N SER A 168 -0.57 10.56 -1.02
CA SER A 168 -0.02 10.62 -2.39
C SER A 168 1.49 10.59 -2.34
N SER A 169 2.15 9.81 -3.18
CA SER A 169 3.61 9.66 -3.11
C SER A 169 4.31 9.66 -4.46
N CYS A 170 5.54 10.10 -4.45
CA CYS A 170 6.49 10.06 -5.56
C CYS A 170 7.81 9.47 -5.10
N SER A 171 8.51 8.80 -6.02
CA SER A 171 9.90 8.40 -5.81
C SER A 171 10.83 9.63 -5.78
N PRO A 172 11.88 9.64 -4.94
CA PRO A 172 12.83 10.75 -4.87
C PRO A 172 13.65 10.95 -6.14
N GLU A 173 13.64 10.00 -7.05
CA GLU A 173 14.32 10.08 -8.36
C GLU A 173 13.65 11.08 -9.29
N PHE A 174 12.38 11.41 -9.11
CA PHE A 174 11.71 12.40 -9.95
C PHE A 174 12.36 13.77 -9.83
N GLY A 175 12.49 14.48 -10.97
CA GLY A 175 12.89 15.87 -10.99
C GLY A 175 11.86 16.80 -10.32
N ILE A 176 12.29 17.98 -9.87
CA ILE A 176 11.44 18.97 -9.19
C ILE A 176 10.16 19.24 -9.97
N LYS A 177 10.26 19.49 -11.28
CA LYS A 177 9.11 19.74 -12.16
C LYS A 177 8.11 18.58 -12.12
N GLY A 178 8.59 17.33 -12.21
CA GLY A 178 7.72 16.15 -12.21
C GLY A 178 6.96 15.97 -10.89
N ILE A 179 7.56 16.35 -9.75
CA ILE A 179 6.92 16.32 -8.43
C ILE A 179 5.91 17.47 -8.31
N LEU A 180 6.29 18.69 -8.72
CA LEU A 180 5.42 19.86 -8.68
C LEU A 180 4.18 19.69 -9.58
N ASP A 181 4.33 19.10 -10.76
CA ASP A 181 3.22 18.81 -11.68
C ASP A 181 2.17 17.85 -11.07
N ARG A 182 2.55 17.06 -10.06
CA ARG A 182 1.69 16.17 -9.30
C ARG A 182 1.13 16.84 -8.04
N PHE A 183 2.01 17.28 -7.17
CA PHE A 183 1.62 17.69 -5.81
C PHE A 183 0.89 19.04 -5.77
N LYS A 184 1.12 19.95 -6.71
CA LYS A 184 0.33 21.18 -6.83
C LYS A 184 -1.14 20.94 -7.14
N GLN A 185 -1.48 19.81 -7.78
CA GLN A 185 -2.88 19.46 -8.08
C GLN A 185 -3.67 19.06 -6.83
N VAL A 186 -2.99 18.54 -5.80
CA VAL A 186 -3.65 17.97 -4.63
C VAL A 186 -3.56 18.84 -3.39
N ASN A 187 -2.78 19.94 -3.43
CA ASN A 187 -2.63 20.89 -2.33
C ASN A 187 -2.37 20.19 -0.97
N PRO A 188 -1.23 19.52 -0.79
CA PRO A 188 -0.93 18.78 0.43
C PRO A 188 -0.71 19.73 1.62
N LYS A 189 -1.10 19.28 2.81
CA LYS A 189 -0.89 19.99 4.07
C LYS A 189 0.38 19.56 4.78
N LEU A 190 0.78 18.30 4.58
CA LEU A 190 2.00 17.71 5.11
C LEU A 190 2.81 17.12 3.97
N LEU A 191 4.13 17.32 4.02
CA LEU A 191 5.11 16.67 3.15
C LEU A 191 6.02 15.77 4.00
N ILE A 192 6.21 14.52 3.57
CA ILE A 192 7.10 13.55 4.22
C ILE A 192 8.18 13.16 3.23
N CYS A 193 9.46 13.23 3.64
CA CYS A 193 10.58 12.98 2.75
C CYS A 193 11.65 12.11 3.41
N SER A 194 12.40 11.35 2.63
CA SER A 194 13.76 10.93 3.02
C SER A 194 14.75 12.03 2.67
N ASN A 195 15.83 12.18 3.43
CA ASN A 195 16.90 13.15 3.07
C ASN A 195 17.73 12.72 1.84
N GLY A 196 17.49 11.51 1.33
CA GLY A 196 18.12 11.00 0.12
C GLY A 196 17.88 9.51 -0.09
N TYR A 197 18.65 8.91 -1.00
CA TYR A 197 18.56 7.51 -1.36
C TYR A 197 19.89 6.97 -1.91
N TYR A 198 20.01 5.63 -1.96
CA TYR A 198 21.15 4.94 -2.58
C TYR A 198 20.73 4.33 -3.91
N PHE A 199 21.58 4.44 -4.94
CA PHE A 199 21.34 3.76 -6.20
C PHE A 199 22.64 3.50 -6.96
N LYS A 200 22.88 2.25 -7.36
CA LYS A 200 24.11 1.79 -8.04
C LYS A 200 25.40 2.21 -7.31
N GLY A 201 25.43 2.03 -6.00
CA GLY A 201 26.59 2.37 -5.15
C GLY A 201 26.76 3.85 -4.86
N LYS A 202 25.94 4.72 -5.44
CA LYS A 202 26.00 6.18 -5.22
C LYS A 202 24.97 6.63 -4.19
N THR A 203 25.31 7.71 -3.49
CA THR A 203 24.43 8.41 -2.56
C THR A 203 23.85 9.66 -3.23
N TYR A 204 22.54 9.79 -3.17
CA TYR A 204 21.83 10.95 -3.74
C TYR A 204 21.13 11.71 -2.61
N LYS A 205 21.63 12.90 -2.29
CA LYS A 205 21.00 13.83 -1.35
C LYS A 205 19.90 14.62 -2.08
N ILE A 206 18.77 14.84 -1.39
CA ILE A 206 17.64 15.58 -1.99
C ILE A 206 17.13 16.72 -1.11
N THR A 207 17.88 17.13 -0.09
CA THR A 207 17.49 18.21 0.84
C THR A 207 17.12 19.50 0.12
N ASP A 208 17.99 19.98 -0.80
CA ASP A 208 17.72 21.20 -1.59
C ASP A 208 16.47 21.06 -2.48
N LYS A 209 16.25 19.84 -3.01
CA LYS A 209 15.03 19.54 -3.76
C LYS A 209 13.78 19.65 -2.88
N ILE A 210 13.83 19.15 -1.64
CA ILE A 210 12.73 19.23 -0.68
C ILE A 210 12.41 20.68 -0.36
N LEU A 211 13.42 21.51 -0.07
CA LEU A 211 13.27 22.95 0.17
C LEU A 211 12.57 23.64 -1.01
N SER A 212 13.08 23.46 -2.22
CA SER A 212 12.50 24.04 -3.43
C SER A 212 11.02 23.64 -3.66
N ILE A 213 10.66 22.39 -3.33
CA ILE A 213 9.29 21.89 -3.49
C ILE A 213 8.39 22.49 -2.40
N SER A 214 8.81 22.48 -1.13
CA SER A 214 8.03 23.03 -0.02
C SER A 214 7.74 24.52 -0.21
N ASP A 215 8.73 25.29 -0.66
CA ASP A 215 8.57 26.72 -0.96
C ASP A 215 7.59 26.99 -2.13
N SER A 216 7.57 26.07 -3.10
CA SER A 216 6.72 26.17 -4.28
C SER A 216 5.26 25.78 -4.04
N ILE A 217 4.93 25.10 -2.93
CA ILE A 217 3.59 24.60 -2.61
C ILE A 217 3.11 25.22 -1.28
N LYS A 218 2.45 26.36 -1.34
CA LYS A 218 2.05 27.18 -0.17
C LYS A 218 1.08 26.48 0.78
N SER A 219 0.43 25.39 0.37
CA SER A 219 -0.46 24.60 1.24
C SER A 219 0.30 23.73 2.24
N ILE A 220 1.56 23.41 2.01
CA ILE A 220 2.41 22.65 2.94
C ILE A 220 2.64 23.49 4.21
N LYS A 221 2.26 22.94 5.35
CA LYS A 221 2.46 23.58 6.66
C LYS A 221 3.63 22.98 7.42
N ASN A 222 3.91 21.71 7.20
CA ASN A 222 4.98 20.98 7.86
C ASN A 222 5.69 20.08 6.86
N VAL A 223 7.00 19.95 7.03
CA VAL A 223 7.85 19.00 6.30
C VAL A 223 8.51 18.07 7.32
N VAL A 224 8.24 16.78 7.23
CA VAL A 224 8.86 15.75 8.07
C VAL A 224 9.95 15.03 7.27
N VAL A 225 11.15 14.91 7.83
CA VAL A 225 12.28 14.27 7.15
C VAL A 225 12.76 13.05 7.91
N VAL A 226 12.80 11.92 7.20
CA VAL A 226 13.48 10.69 7.62
C VAL A 226 14.97 10.80 7.28
N ASN A 227 15.82 10.78 8.28
CA ASN A 227 17.29 10.84 8.11
C ASN A 227 17.86 9.48 7.68
N TYR A 228 17.53 9.04 6.48
CA TYR A 228 17.93 7.75 5.93
C TYR A 228 19.44 7.67 5.64
N LEU A 229 20.05 8.77 5.21
CA LEU A 229 21.49 8.84 4.92
C LEU A 229 22.35 9.01 6.16
N ASN A 230 21.77 9.06 7.36
CA ASN A 230 22.48 9.26 8.64
C ASN A 230 23.35 10.53 8.65
N GLU A 231 22.87 11.62 8.07
CA GLU A 231 23.56 12.92 8.11
C GLU A 231 23.58 13.49 9.53
N THR A 232 24.64 14.18 9.87
CA THR A 232 24.82 14.77 11.22
C THR A 232 23.89 15.96 11.48
N LYS A 233 23.46 16.64 10.40
CA LYS A 233 22.54 17.79 10.47
C LYS A 233 21.42 17.63 9.44
N ILE A 234 20.20 17.85 9.90
CA ILE A 234 19.03 18.08 9.06
C ILE A 234 18.73 19.57 9.13
N ASP A 235 18.24 20.15 8.02
CA ASP A 235 17.84 21.56 7.97
C ASP A 235 16.82 21.87 9.08
N ASN A 236 17.02 22.97 9.80
CA ASN A 236 16.20 23.34 10.95
C ASN A 236 14.77 23.73 10.59
N SER A 237 14.46 23.93 9.32
CA SER A 237 13.08 24.16 8.84
C SER A 237 12.25 22.87 8.78
N PHE A 238 12.89 21.71 8.90
CA PHE A 238 12.26 20.39 8.84
C PHE A 238 12.06 19.80 10.23
N ILE A 239 10.96 19.07 10.39
CA ILE A 239 10.70 18.24 11.57
C ILE A 239 11.41 16.91 11.35
N ASN A 240 12.24 16.49 12.30
CA ASN A 240 12.89 15.19 12.21
C ASN A 240 11.88 14.06 12.46
N TRP A 241 11.97 12.96 11.73
CA TRP A 241 11.16 11.76 11.99
C TRP A 241 11.22 11.30 13.45
N LYS A 242 12.37 11.40 14.11
CA LYS A 242 12.53 11.04 15.51
C LYS A 242 11.61 11.84 16.42
N GLU A 243 11.38 13.11 16.13
CA GLU A 243 10.50 13.99 16.93
C GLU A 243 9.03 13.55 16.83
N ILE A 244 8.58 13.08 15.66
CA ILE A 244 7.18 12.65 15.50
C ILE A 244 6.89 11.29 16.13
N ILE A 245 7.90 10.47 16.40
CA ILE A 245 7.76 9.18 17.10
C ILE A 245 8.14 9.28 18.59
N ASP A 246 8.61 10.43 19.05
CA ASP A 246 8.93 10.68 20.46
C ASP A 246 7.68 11.11 21.25
N ASN A 247 6.82 10.14 21.48
CA ASN A 247 5.61 10.28 22.29
C ASN A 247 5.16 8.90 22.80
N ASP A 248 4.26 8.89 23.80
CA ASP A 248 3.83 7.67 24.48
C ASP A 248 2.55 7.06 23.88
N SER A 249 2.10 7.54 22.73
CA SER A 249 0.88 6.99 22.10
C SER A 249 1.08 5.53 21.73
N ASN A 250 0.20 4.67 22.20
CA ASN A 250 0.24 3.22 22.00
C ASN A 250 -1.02 2.67 21.29
N GLU A 251 -1.99 3.53 21.00
CA GLU A 251 -3.24 3.15 20.33
C GLU A 251 -3.49 3.99 19.08
N VAL A 252 -3.96 3.33 18.02
CA VAL A 252 -4.42 3.98 16.79
C VAL A 252 -5.93 4.22 16.90
N ILE A 253 -6.34 5.48 16.75
CA ILE A 253 -7.75 5.82 16.59
C ILE A 253 -8.09 5.77 15.10
N PHE A 254 -8.93 4.81 14.71
CA PHE A 254 -9.36 4.62 13.33
C PHE A 254 -10.64 5.39 13.05
N ASN A 255 -10.57 6.44 12.22
CA ASN A 255 -11.77 7.14 11.75
C ASN A 255 -12.57 6.19 10.86
N GLN A 256 -13.85 5.99 11.19
CA GLN A 256 -14.75 5.13 10.44
C GLN A 256 -15.38 5.91 9.27
N LEU A 257 -15.01 5.56 8.06
CA LEU A 257 -15.24 6.34 6.84
C LEU A 257 -16.20 5.62 5.88
N PRO A 258 -16.97 6.35 5.06
CA PRO A 258 -17.75 5.75 3.99
C PRO A 258 -16.88 4.92 3.04
N PHE A 259 -17.45 3.87 2.45
CA PHE A 259 -16.75 2.99 1.51
C PHE A 259 -16.01 3.74 0.40
N ASN A 260 -16.65 4.77 -0.16
CA ASN A 260 -16.10 5.58 -1.26
C ASN A 260 -15.18 6.72 -0.78
N HIS A 261 -14.84 6.81 0.51
CA HIS A 261 -13.92 7.83 1.00
C HIS A 261 -12.56 7.73 0.28
N PRO A 262 -11.97 8.84 -0.20
CA PRO A 262 -10.67 8.84 -0.84
C PRO A 262 -9.56 8.28 0.07
N LEU A 263 -8.77 7.33 -0.42
CA LEU A 263 -7.64 6.74 0.30
C LEU A 263 -6.32 7.34 -0.14
N TYR A 264 -6.07 7.28 -1.45
CA TYR A 264 -4.85 7.83 -2.03
C TYR A 264 -5.08 8.36 -3.45
N ILE A 265 -4.17 9.23 -3.88
CA ILE A 265 -4.15 9.82 -5.21
C ILE A 265 -2.90 9.34 -5.93
N MET A 266 -3.11 8.72 -7.08
CA MET A 266 -2.05 8.26 -7.98
C MET A 266 -2.07 9.06 -9.27
N TYR A 267 -1.04 8.89 -10.09
CA TYR A 267 -0.87 9.68 -11.30
C TYR A 267 -0.61 8.78 -12.50
N SER A 268 -1.39 8.95 -13.55
CA SER A 268 -1.08 8.36 -14.84
C SER A 268 -0.18 9.29 -15.67
N SER A 269 0.75 8.70 -16.43
CA SER A 269 1.47 9.44 -17.47
C SER A 269 0.48 9.77 -18.59
N GLY A 270 -0.03 10.99 -18.60
CA GLY A 270 -0.83 11.46 -19.73
C GLY A 270 0.03 11.54 -21.00
N THR A 271 -0.49 11.07 -22.13
CA THR A 271 0.17 11.18 -23.44
C THR A 271 0.30 12.62 -23.92
N THR A 272 -0.44 13.55 -23.31
CA THR A 272 -0.56 14.95 -23.75
C THR A 272 -0.60 15.93 -22.57
N GLY A 273 0.49 16.08 -21.79
CA GLY A 273 0.55 17.13 -20.78
C GLY A 273 0.87 16.68 -19.36
N LYS A 274 0.30 17.39 -18.36
CA LYS A 274 0.51 17.06 -16.94
C LYS A 274 -0.06 15.69 -16.57
N PRO A 275 0.58 14.97 -15.63
CA PRO A 275 0.03 13.72 -15.10
C PRO A 275 -1.40 13.91 -14.58
N LYS A 276 -2.29 12.98 -14.92
CA LYS A 276 -3.68 13.01 -14.42
C LYS A 276 -3.75 12.38 -13.05
N SER A 277 -4.37 13.08 -12.09
CA SER A 277 -4.63 12.57 -10.74
C SER A 277 -5.80 11.58 -10.76
N ILE A 278 -5.59 10.39 -10.22
CA ILE A 278 -6.60 9.33 -10.10
C ILE A 278 -6.80 9.06 -8.62
N VAL A 279 -8.03 9.26 -8.14
CA VAL A 279 -8.41 9.05 -6.75
C VAL A 279 -8.92 7.63 -6.56
N HIS A 280 -8.37 6.90 -5.61
CA HIS A 280 -8.80 5.57 -5.22
C HIS A 280 -9.57 5.62 -3.91
N SER A 281 -10.69 4.89 -3.82
CA SER A 281 -11.50 4.81 -2.60
C SER A 281 -10.94 3.80 -1.60
N ALA A 282 -11.18 4.02 -0.31
CA ALA A 282 -10.69 3.17 0.77
C ALA A 282 -11.30 1.76 0.72
N GLY A 283 -12.62 1.66 0.63
CA GLY A 283 -13.31 0.38 0.58
C GLY A 283 -13.05 -0.38 -0.72
N GLY A 284 -13.12 0.33 -1.87
CA GLY A 284 -12.89 -0.28 -3.19
C GLY A 284 -11.48 -0.84 -3.31
N THR A 285 -10.46 -0.08 -2.88
CA THR A 285 -9.08 -0.55 -2.84
C THR A 285 -8.92 -1.76 -1.91
N LEU A 286 -9.48 -1.68 -0.70
CA LEU A 286 -9.36 -2.73 0.29
C LEU A 286 -9.88 -4.08 -0.26
N ILE A 287 -11.14 -4.12 -0.68
CA ILE A 287 -11.78 -5.37 -1.10
C ILE A 287 -11.14 -5.93 -2.38
N GLN A 288 -10.79 -5.05 -3.34
CA GLN A 288 -10.13 -5.46 -4.58
C GLN A 288 -8.75 -6.05 -4.33
N HIS A 289 -7.91 -5.38 -3.51
CA HIS A 289 -6.58 -5.89 -3.19
C HIS A 289 -6.65 -7.18 -2.37
N MET A 290 -7.56 -7.27 -1.40
CA MET A 290 -7.75 -8.50 -0.64
C MET A 290 -8.20 -9.65 -1.54
N LYS A 291 -9.10 -9.41 -2.49
CA LYS A 291 -9.51 -10.42 -3.49
C LYS A 291 -8.31 -10.91 -4.29
N GLU A 292 -7.51 -9.99 -4.84
CA GLU A 292 -6.31 -10.35 -5.62
C GLU A 292 -5.32 -11.17 -4.79
N LEU A 293 -4.99 -10.70 -3.60
CA LEU A 293 -3.99 -11.33 -2.73
C LEU A 293 -4.45 -12.72 -2.25
N LYS A 294 -5.72 -12.86 -1.85
CA LYS A 294 -6.24 -14.15 -1.36
C LYS A 294 -6.43 -15.17 -2.49
N TYR A 295 -7.14 -14.79 -3.57
CA TYR A 295 -7.61 -15.78 -4.53
C TYR A 295 -6.71 -15.95 -5.75
N HIS A 296 -5.96 -14.91 -6.16
CA HIS A 296 -5.08 -14.99 -7.33
C HIS A 296 -3.61 -15.21 -6.95
N VAL A 297 -3.17 -14.69 -5.80
CA VAL A 297 -1.84 -14.96 -5.24
C VAL A 297 -1.81 -16.18 -4.34
N ASP A 298 -2.96 -16.58 -3.77
CA ASP A 298 -3.08 -17.62 -2.74
C ASP A 298 -2.26 -17.29 -1.49
N LEU A 299 -2.19 -16.00 -1.14
CA LEU A 299 -1.36 -15.47 -0.06
C LEU A 299 -1.87 -15.94 1.30
N ARG A 300 -0.95 -16.45 2.12
CA ARG A 300 -1.24 -17.03 3.43
C ARG A 300 -0.52 -16.28 4.55
N LYS A 301 -0.97 -16.51 5.77
CA LYS A 301 -0.30 -15.99 6.97
C LYS A 301 1.16 -16.47 7.01
N LYS A 302 2.08 -15.55 7.35
CA LYS A 302 3.54 -15.73 7.39
C LYS A 302 4.22 -15.92 6.05
N ASP A 303 3.50 -15.91 4.94
CA ASP A 303 4.12 -15.85 3.62
C ASP A 303 4.95 -14.58 3.48
N LYS A 304 6.04 -14.66 2.73
CA LYS A 304 6.86 -13.49 2.41
C LYS A 304 6.56 -13.06 0.99
N ILE A 305 6.12 -11.82 0.84
CA ILE A 305 5.78 -11.23 -0.46
C ILE A 305 6.75 -10.10 -0.80
N PHE A 306 7.21 -10.11 -2.04
CA PHE A 306 8.08 -9.08 -2.58
C PHE A 306 7.61 -8.65 -3.97
N TYR A 307 7.65 -7.35 -4.20
CA TYR A 307 7.45 -6.75 -5.52
C TYR A 307 8.45 -5.62 -5.71
N TYR A 308 9.32 -5.69 -6.73
CA TYR A 308 10.26 -4.61 -7.00
C TYR A 308 9.49 -3.41 -7.58
N THR A 309 9.26 -2.41 -6.76
CA THR A 309 8.47 -1.21 -7.08
C THR A 309 8.88 -0.05 -6.19
N THR A 310 8.40 1.15 -6.49
CA THR A 310 8.56 2.35 -5.65
C THR A 310 7.20 2.82 -5.16
N CYS A 311 7.19 3.66 -4.11
CA CYS A 311 5.95 4.14 -3.48
C CYS A 311 5.06 4.99 -4.42
N GLY A 312 5.59 5.45 -5.56
CA GLY A 312 4.82 6.18 -6.57
C GLY A 312 3.99 5.31 -7.52
N TRP A 313 4.10 3.99 -7.44
CA TRP A 313 3.41 3.05 -8.32
C TRP A 313 2.27 2.31 -7.64
N MET A 314 1.24 1.95 -8.40
CA MET A 314 0.06 1.22 -7.89
C MET A 314 0.45 -0.09 -7.21
N MET A 315 1.42 -0.83 -7.74
CA MET A 315 1.85 -2.11 -7.20
C MET A 315 2.47 -2.02 -5.80
N TRP A 316 3.00 -0.86 -5.41
CA TRP A 316 3.43 -0.63 -4.03
C TRP A 316 2.23 -0.60 -3.06
N ASN A 317 1.14 0.09 -3.44
CA ASN A 317 -0.08 0.14 -2.64
C ASN A 317 -0.74 -1.25 -2.53
N TRP A 318 -0.72 -2.02 -3.62
CA TRP A 318 -1.17 -3.41 -3.63
C TRP A 318 -0.31 -4.28 -2.69
N LEU A 319 1.01 -4.14 -2.74
CA LEU A 319 1.96 -4.85 -1.86
C LEU A 319 1.67 -4.53 -0.38
N VAL A 320 1.46 -3.26 -0.02
CA VAL A 320 1.14 -2.85 1.36
C VAL A 320 -0.13 -3.52 1.85
N SER A 321 -1.13 -3.70 1.00
CA SER A 321 -2.39 -4.35 1.36
C SER A 321 -2.23 -5.82 1.79
N SER A 322 -1.10 -6.47 1.49
CA SER A 322 -0.81 -7.85 1.91
C SER A 322 -0.74 -8.03 3.44
N LEU A 323 -0.55 -6.95 4.19
CA LEU A 323 -0.59 -6.95 5.66
C LEU A 323 -1.93 -7.48 6.19
N THR A 324 -3.03 -7.37 5.44
CA THR A 324 -4.36 -7.91 5.82
C THR A 324 -4.36 -9.42 6.06
N PHE A 325 -3.37 -10.15 5.52
CA PHE A 325 -3.27 -11.61 5.63
C PHE A 325 -2.23 -12.09 6.63
N GLY A 326 -1.59 -11.20 7.37
CA GLY A 326 -0.51 -11.58 8.30
C GLY A 326 0.75 -12.06 7.58
N SER A 327 0.95 -11.63 6.34
CA SER A 327 2.15 -11.90 5.54
C SER A 327 3.28 -10.94 5.89
N CYS A 328 4.50 -11.28 5.51
CA CYS A 328 5.67 -10.42 5.66
C CYS A 328 5.98 -9.72 4.33
N ILE A 329 5.90 -8.40 4.31
CA ILE A 329 6.35 -7.60 3.16
C ILE A 329 7.87 -7.47 3.21
N VAL A 330 8.51 -7.74 2.08
CA VAL A 330 9.93 -7.43 1.92
C VAL A 330 10.08 -6.15 1.10
N LEU A 331 10.76 -5.19 1.70
CA LEU A 331 11.10 -3.90 1.11
C LEU A 331 12.55 -3.93 0.65
N TYR A 332 12.80 -3.50 -0.57
CA TYR A 332 14.15 -3.33 -1.08
C TYR A 332 14.36 -1.90 -1.59
N GLU A 333 15.45 -1.29 -1.16
CA GLU A 333 15.88 0.03 -1.61
C GLU A 333 17.22 -0.08 -2.33
N GLY A 334 17.33 0.52 -3.52
CA GLY A 334 18.52 0.50 -4.36
C GLY A 334 18.35 -0.19 -5.70
N SER A 335 19.45 -0.35 -6.43
CA SER A 335 19.46 -1.02 -7.73
C SER A 335 19.39 -2.54 -7.58
N PRO A 336 18.51 -3.24 -8.30
CA PRO A 336 18.42 -4.70 -8.25
C PRO A 336 19.65 -5.39 -8.85
N PHE A 337 20.45 -4.65 -9.64
CA PHE A 337 21.59 -5.14 -10.39
C PHE A 337 22.94 -4.63 -9.85
N TYR A 338 22.99 -4.14 -8.60
CA TYR A 338 24.22 -3.65 -8.00
C TYR A 338 24.57 -4.48 -6.75
N PRO A 339 25.86 -4.86 -6.55
CA PRO A 339 27.00 -4.62 -7.45
C PRO A 339 27.03 -5.55 -8.68
N ASN A 340 26.23 -6.61 -8.73
CA ASN A 340 26.20 -7.61 -9.80
C ASN A 340 24.76 -7.84 -10.31
N LYS A 341 24.61 -8.38 -11.52
CA LYS A 341 23.32 -8.64 -12.18
C LYS A 341 22.37 -9.55 -11.37
N ASP A 342 22.92 -10.41 -10.53
CA ASP A 342 22.18 -11.36 -9.69
C ASP A 342 22.07 -10.93 -8.21
N SER A 343 22.51 -9.71 -7.86
CA SER A 343 22.58 -9.23 -6.48
C SER A 343 21.25 -9.32 -5.75
N LEU A 344 20.17 -8.86 -6.37
CA LEU A 344 18.84 -8.96 -5.77
C LEU A 344 18.40 -10.42 -5.65
N LEU A 345 18.59 -11.26 -6.66
CA LEU A 345 18.22 -12.68 -6.64
C LEU A 345 18.91 -13.41 -5.49
N LYS A 346 20.23 -13.21 -5.31
CA LYS A 346 20.98 -13.79 -4.18
C LYS A 346 20.47 -13.35 -2.82
N LYS A 347 20.08 -12.05 -2.67
CA LYS A 347 19.47 -11.57 -1.43
C LYS A 347 18.10 -12.23 -1.20
N MET A 348 17.35 -12.42 -2.28
CA MET A 348 16.04 -13.02 -2.22
C MET A 348 16.09 -14.51 -1.84
N ASP A 349 17.03 -15.30 -2.36
CA ASP A 349 17.23 -16.71 -2.00
C ASP A 349 17.44 -16.88 -0.48
N ASN A 350 18.21 -15.97 0.14
CA ASN A 350 18.43 -15.97 1.58
C ASN A 350 17.16 -15.71 2.41
N ILE A 351 16.17 -15.01 1.84
CA ILE A 351 14.93 -14.63 2.53
C ILE A 351 13.83 -15.71 2.37
N LYS A 352 13.94 -16.60 1.40
CA LYS A 352 12.94 -17.65 1.05
C LYS A 352 11.55 -17.09 0.79
N PHE A 353 11.24 -16.70 -0.45
CA PHE A 353 9.95 -16.13 -0.86
C PHE A 353 8.94 -17.17 -1.31
N ILE A 354 7.66 -16.75 -1.26
CA ILE A 354 6.56 -17.45 -1.92
C ILE A 354 6.14 -16.76 -3.22
N PHE A 355 6.28 -15.44 -3.30
CA PHE A 355 5.87 -14.66 -4.48
C PHE A 355 6.93 -13.63 -4.84
N LEU A 356 7.51 -13.77 -6.02
CA LEU A 356 8.46 -12.84 -6.62
C LEU A 356 7.92 -12.35 -7.95
N ARG A 357 7.72 -11.04 -8.11
CA ARG A 357 7.39 -10.44 -9.40
C ARG A 357 8.29 -9.25 -9.68
N PHE A 358 8.95 -9.28 -10.82
CA PHE A 358 9.69 -8.15 -11.35
C PHE A 358 8.83 -7.45 -12.40
N LEU A 359 8.64 -6.15 -12.27
CA LEU A 359 8.33 -5.31 -13.40
C LEU A 359 9.67 -4.87 -13.99
N ILE A 360 10.12 -5.54 -15.04
CA ILE A 360 11.27 -5.07 -15.82
C ILE A 360 10.75 -3.90 -16.64
N ILE A 361 11.06 -2.69 -16.21
CA ILE A 361 10.97 -1.50 -17.07
C ILE A 361 12.31 -1.49 -17.83
N VAL A 362 12.25 -1.89 -19.10
CA VAL A 362 13.36 -1.72 -20.06
C VAL A 362 13.42 -0.27 -20.47
#